data_cf19c845f0e5b0b9e75ac9bac254653b
#
_entry.id   cf19c845f0e5b0b9e75ac9bac254653b
#
_cell.length_a   1.000
_cell.length_b   1.000
_cell.length_c   1.000
_cell.angle_alpha   90.00
_cell.angle_beta   90.00
_cell.angle_gamma   90.00
#
_symmetry.space_group_name_H-M   'P 1'
#
loop_
_entity.id
_entity.type
_entity.pdbx_description
1 polymer ?
#
loop_
_entity_poly.entity_id
_entity_poly.type
_entity_poly.pdbx_seq_one_letter_code
_entity_poly.pdbx_strand_id
1 'polypeptide(L)'
;MNPWPDLRPILQGIDWVIIGGVATRAYMPERMTRDMDILVHHSKGNAAISRLQEAGYQILGRLAIPGYSLRSPEGTEVDVIFGKEAWLIEALAHPRRDLAGYPVIGLPYLILLKMTAQRAQDWADVFRMLGLASNAELDEVRAAVARYSPEDSEDLESLIFIGKKEQEIPPDSKEG
;
A
#
# COMPACT_ATOMS: atom_id res chain seq x y z
N MET A 1 5.61 4.00 19.81
CA MET A 1 6.69 3.12 19.29
C MET A 1 6.21 2.58 17.97
N ASN A 2 6.98 2.70 16.89
CA ASN A 2 6.56 2.13 15.59
C ASN A 2 6.83 0.62 15.65
N PRO A 3 5.83 -0.26 15.51
CA PRO A 3 6.01 -1.70 15.60
C PRO A 3 6.70 -2.31 14.37
N TRP A 4 6.89 -1.52 13.31
CA TRP A 4 7.42 -2.00 12.03
C TRP A 4 8.93 -1.85 11.95
N PRO A 5 9.66 -2.83 11.37
CA PRO A 5 11.10 -2.75 11.21
C PRO A 5 11.51 -1.60 10.29
N ASP A 6 12.62 -0.94 10.63
CA ASP A 6 13.16 0.12 9.77
C ASP A 6 14.01 -0.46 8.65
N LEU A 7 13.45 -0.52 7.45
CA LEU A 7 14.12 -1.05 6.27
C LEU A 7 14.97 0.01 5.52
N ARG A 8 14.89 1.29 5.91
CA ARG A 8 15.61 2.38 5.21
C ARG A 8 17.13 2.19 5.19
N PRO A 9 17.81 1.86 6.29
CA PRO A 9 19.25 1.61 6.26
C PRO A 9 19.62 0.33 5.52
N ILE A 10 18.75 -0.70 5.53
CA ILE A 10 18.99 -2.00 4.89
C ILE A 10 18.86 -1.90 3.38
N LEU A 11 17.83 -1.20 2.90
CA LEU A 11 17.50 -1.06 1.48
C LEU A 11 18.05 0.24 0.86
N GLN A 12 19.08 0.83 1.45
CA GLN A 12 19.69 2.04 0.93
C GLN A 12 20.13 1.87 -0.54
N GLY A 13 19.68 2.78 -1.43
CA GLY A 13 19.95 2.72 -2.88
C GLY A 13 19.09 1.73 -3.66
N ILE A 14 18.08 1.13 -3.01
CA ILE A 14 16.97 0.44 -3.67
C ILE A 14 15.71 1.24 -3.40
N ASP A 15 14.99 1.63 -4.44
CA ASP A 15 13.71 2.30 -4.29
C ASP A 15 12.64 1.27 -3.88
N TRP A 16 11.91 1.59 -2.83
CA TRP A 16 10.84 0.75 -2.29
C TRP A 16 9.79 1.60 -1.60
N VAL A 17 8.58 1.07 -1.50
CA VAL A 17 7.46 1.69 -0.79
C VAL A 17 6.69 0.67 0.01
N ILE A 18 6.14 1.08 1.15
CA ILE A 18 5.15 0.31 1.89
C ILE A 18 3.84 0.33 1.12
N ILE A 19 3.22 -0.84 1.00
CA ILE A 19 1.90 -1.07 0.42
C ILE A 19 0.99 -1.79 1.42
N GLY A 20 -0.13 -2.34 0.96
CA GLY A 20 -1.01 -3.20 1.77
C GLY A 20 -1.67 -2.48 2.95
N GLY A 21 -1.85 -3.21 4.03
CA GLY A 21 -2.55 -2.74 5.23
C GLY A 21 -1.81 -1.64 5.97
N VAL A 22 -0.49 -1.73 6.07
CA VAL A 22 0.33 -0.70 6.74
C VAL A 22 0.28 0.63 5.99
N ALA A 23 0.23 0.61 4.65
CA ALA A 23 0.16 1.82 3.85
C ALA A 23 -1.12 2.62 4.10
N THR A 24 -2.24 1.97 4.42
CA THR A 24 -3.53 2.65 4.62
C THR A 24 -3.49 3.69 5.74
N ARG A 25 -2.60 3.52 6.74
CA ARG A 25 -2.44 4.47 7.87
C ARG A 25 -2.02 5.88 7.44
N ALA A 26 -1.50 6.05 6.23
CA ALA A 26 -1.20 7.36 5.68
C ALA A 26 -2.45 8.11 5.17
N TYR A 27 -3.58 7.41 5.02
CA TYR A 27 -4.79 7.91 4.34
C TYR A 27 -6.07 7.75 5.14
N MET A 28 -6.07 6.91 6.18
CA MET A 28 -7.22 6.68 7.06
C MET A 28 -6.73 6.25 8.45
N PRO A 29 -7.61 6.25 9.48
CA PRO A 29 -7.27 5.71 10.79
C PRO A 29 -6.70 4.29 10.70
N GLU A 30 -5.63 4.04 11.49
CA GLU A 30 -4.92 2.77 11.49
C GLU A 30 -5.85 1.61 11.86
N ARG A 31 -5.75 0.53 11.11
CA ARG A 31 -6.38 -0.74 11.42
C ARG A 31 -5.33 -1.79 11.78
N MET A 32 -5.74 -2.81 12.51
CA MET A 32 -4.85 -3.90 12.87
C MET A 32 -4.39 -4.65 11.60
N THR A 33 -3.08 -4.80 11.46
CA THR A 33 -2.43 -5.62 10.44
C THR A 33 -1.27 -6.40 11.08
N ARG A 34 -0.92 -7.56 10.54
CA ARG A 34 0.06 -8.48 11.14
C ARG A 34 1.39 -8.46 10.43
N ASP A 35 1.39 -8.08 9.18
CA ASP A 35 2.49 -8.12 8.24
C ASP A 35 2.74 -6.74 7.63
N MET A 36 3.95 -6.53 7.18
CA MET A 36 4.35 -5.35 6.45
C MET A 36 4.65 -5.73 5.00
N ASP A 37 3.86 -5.19 4.08
CA ASP A 37 4.08 -5.40 2.65
C ASP A 37 4.92 -4.27 2.08
N ILE A 38 5.97 -4.59 1.34
CA ILE A 38 6.74 -3.62 0.56
C ILE A 38 6.77 -4.00 -0.92
N LEU A 39 6.81 -2.99 -1.76
CA LEU A 39 6.89 -3.12 -3.20
C LEU A 39 8.22 -2.57 -3.71
N VAL A 40 8.92 -3.39 -4.49
CA VAL A 40 10.14 -3.01 -5.19
C VAL A 40 9.99 -3.30 -6.68
N HIS A 41 10.75 -2.59 -7.53
CA HIS A 41 10.79 -2.95 -8.95
C HIS A 41 11.41 -4.34 -9.12
N HIS A 42 10.84 -5.18 -9.98
CA HIS A 42 11.24 -6.58 -10.14
C HIS A 42 12.74 -6.75 -10.40
N SER A 43 13.38 -5.83 -11.14
CA SER A 43 14.82 -5.87 -11.41
C SER A 43 15.69 -5.70 -10.16
N LYS A 44 15.12 -5.19 -9.07
CA LYS A 44 15.80 -4.97 -7.78
C LYS A 44 15.39 -5.98 -6.70
N GLY A 45 14.41 -6.84 -7.00
CA GLY A 45 13.85 -7.78 -6.04
C GLY A 45 14.89 -8.68 -5.39
N ASN A 46 15.71 -9.36 -6.20
CA ASN A 46 16.75 -10.24 -5.67
C ASN A 46 17.80 -9.50 -4.83
N ALA A 47 18.18 -8.28 -5.23
CA ALA A 47 19.09 -7.46 -4.44
C ALA A 47 18.48 -7.04 -3.10
N ALA A 48 17.18 -6.71 -3.07
CA ALA A 48 16.46 -6.41 -1.83
C ALA A 48 16.44 -7.62 -0.89
N ILE A 49 16.13 -8.83 -1.40
CA ILE A 49 16.13 -10.06 -0.61
C ILE A 49 17.53 -10.33 -0.04
N SER A 50 18.60 -10.23 -0.84
CA SER A 50 19.96 -10.46 -0.37
C SER A 50 20.34 -9.53 0.77
N ARG A 51 20.03 -8.24 0.68
CA ARG A 51 20.30 -7.27 1.74
C ARG A 51 19.52 -7.53 3.02
N LEU A 52 18.25 -7.94 2.90
CA LEU A 52 17.45 -8.32 4.06
C LEU A 52 18.04 -9.56 4.75
N GLN A 53 18.49 -10.57 3.98
CA GLN A 53 19.16 -11.75 4.54
C GLN A 53 20.48 -11.38 5.23
N GLU A 54 21.29 -10.51 4.65
CA GLU A 54 22.51 -9.99 5.27
C GLU A 54 22.23 -9.25 6.59
N ALA A 55 21.06 -8.62 6.70
CA ALA A 55 20.57 -7.96 7.91
C ALA A 55 19.88 -8.94 8.90
N GLY A 56 19.93 -10.25 8.65
CA GLY A 56 19.42 -11.27 9.56
C GLY A 56 17.96 -11.69 9.32
N TYR A 57 17.31 -11.23 8.25
CA TYR A 57 15.97 -11.70 7.90
C TYR A 57 16.00 -13.13 7.35
N GLN A 58 15.03 -13.93 7.76
CA GLN A 58 14.89 -15.32 7.32
C GLN A 58 13.77 -15.43 6.27
N ILE A 59 14.05 -16.05 5.12
CA ILE A 59 13.02 -16.35 4.13
C ILE A 59 12.08 -17.42 4.71
N LEU A 60 10.79 -17.12 4.77
CA LEU A 60 9.73 -18.05 5.16
C LEU A 60 9.21 -18.85 3.95
N GLY A 61 9.14 -18.22 2.78
CA GLY A 61 8.66 -18.85 1.56
C GLY A 61 8.46 -17.88 0.40
N ARG A 62 8.05 -18.43 -0.73
CA ARG A 62 7.60 -17.64 -1.89
C ARG A 62 6.14 -17.25 -1.71
N LEU A 63 5.81 -16.03 -2.14
CA LEU A 63 4.43 -15.58 -2.24
C LEU A 63 3.73 -16.23 -3.46
N ALA A 64 2.40 -16.22 -3.48
CA ALA A 64 1.61 -16.61 -4.65
C ALA A 64 1.80 -15.66 -5.86
N ILE A 65 2.23 -14.44 -5.58
CA ILE A 65 2.66 -13.43 -6.57
C ILE A 65 4.19 -13.35 -6.55
N PRO A 66 4.85 -12.73 -7.54
CA PRO A 66 6.30 -12.59 -7.53
C PRO A 66 6.79 -11.89 -6.26
N GLY A 67 7.61 -12.58 -5.46
CA GLY A 67 8.11 -12.08 -4.20
C GLY A 67 8.33 -13.16 -3.15
N TYR A 68 8.71 -12.72 -1.96
CA TYR A 68 9.01 -13.58 -0.82
C TYR A 68 8.47 -13.02 0.49
N SER A 69 8.02 -13.91 1.37
CA SER A 69 7.77 -13.60 2.76
C SER A 69 9.03 -13.85 3.58
N LEU A 70 9.39 -12.89 4.43
CA LEU A 70 10.54 -12.97 5.33
C LEU A 70 10.11 -12.66 6.76
N ARG A 71 10.91 -13.12 7.72
CA ARG A 71 10.78 -12.76 9.14
C ARG A 71 11.97 -11.95 9.58
N SER A 72 11.71 -10.79 10.19
CA SER A 72 12.75 -9.95 10.78
C SER A 72 13.39 -10.62 11.99
N PRO A 73 14.58 -10.15 12.44
CA PRO A 73 15.19 -10.64 13.69
C PRO A 73 14.28 -10.49 14.92
N GLU A 74 13.40 -9.48 14.92
CA GLU A 74 12.45 -9.21 15.99
C GLU A 74 11.12 -9.99 15.86
N GLY A 75 10.98 -10.82 14.80
CA GLY A 75 9.84 -11.70 14.59
C GLY A 75 8.71 -11.14 13.74
N THR A 76 8.83 -9.92 13.19
CA THR A 76 7.84 -9.33 12.30
C THR A 76 7.90 -9.93 10.90
N GLU A 77 6.76 -10.27 10.33
CA GLU A 77 6.68 -10.74 8.94
C GLU A 77 6.70 -9.55 7.97
N VAL A 78 7.53 -9.68 6.93
CA VAL A 78 7.69 -8.68 5.87
C VAL A 78 7.57 -9.38 4.53
N ASP A 79 6.57 -8.99 3.74
CA ASP A 79 6.38 -9.47 2.39
C ASP A 79 7.03 -8.50 1.39
N VAL A 80 7.96 -9.02 0.61
CA VAL A 80 8.66 -8.25 -0.44
C VAL A 80 8.09 -8.64 -1.79
N ILE A 81 7.30 -7.75 -2.37
CA ILE A 81 6.61 -7.95 -3.65
C ILE A 81 7.43 -7.34 -4.78
N PHE A 82 7.61 -8.09 -5.87
CA PHE A 82 8.34 -7.70 -7.07
C PHE A 82 7.35 -7.20 -8.13
N GLY A 83 7.20 -5.88 -8.23
CA GLY A 83 6.28 -5.26 -9.18
C GLY A 83 6.93 -4.97 -10.54
N LYS A 84 6.07 -4.90 -11.55
CA LYS A 84 6.45 -4.51 -12.93
C LYS A 84 5.33 -3.72 -13.63
N GLU A 85 4.40 -3.20 -12.87
CA GLU A 85 3.30 -2.37 -13.34
C GLU A 85 3.83 -1.12 -14.04
N ALA A 86 3.13 -0.64 -15.05
CA ALA A 86 3.57 0.50 -15.85
C ALA A 86 3.74 1.79 -15.03
N TRP A 87 3.00 1.93 -13.92
CA TRP A 87 3.05 3.07 -13.02
C TRP A 87 4.12 2.96 -11.92
N LEU A 88 4.75 1.80 -11.76
CA LEU A 88 5.59 1.50 -10.59
C LEU A 88 6.81 2.43 -10.46
N ILE A 89 7.49 2.74 -11.57
CA ILE A 89 8.66 3.63 -11.54
C ILE A 89 8.29 5.01 -11.01
N GLU A 90 7.14 5.54 -11.43
CA GLU A 90 6.63 6.82 -10.96
C GLU A 90 6.24 6.76 -9.47
N ALA A 91 5.57 5.70 -9.06
CA ALA A 91 5.20 5.47 -7.66
C ALA A 91 6.42 5.38 -6.73
N LEU A 92 7.49 4.70 -7.16
CA LEU A 92 8.74 4.58 -6.39
C LEU A 92 9.53 5.89 -6.33
N ALA A 93 9.45 6.73 -7.38
CA ALA A 93 10.13 8.02 -7.43
C ALA A 93 9.47 9.08 -6.52
N HIS A 94 8.17 8.97 -6.25
CA HIS A 94 7.37 9.96 -5.52
C HIS A 94 6.59 9.33 -4.35
N PRO A 95 7.26 8.67 -3.39
CA PRO A 95 6.58 8.11 -2.24
C PRO A 95 6.04 9.20 -1.33
N ARG A 96 4.89 8.95 -0.69
CA ARG A 96 4.46 9.74 0.46
C ARG A 96 5.30 9.33 1.67
N ARG A 97 5.61 10.29 2.53
CA ARG A 97 6.22 10.00 3.84
C ARG A 97 5.14 9.95 4.90
N ASP A 98 5.09 8.86 5.68
CA ASP A 98 4.24 8.81 6.86
C ASP A 98 4.84 9.63 8.03
N LEU A 99 4.13 9.68 9.15
CA LEU A 99 4.58 10.42 10.34
C LEU A 99 5.93 9.94 10.92
N ALA A 100 6.29 8.69 10.66
CA ALA A 100 7.58 8.10 11.07
C ALA A 100 8.66 8.25 9.97
N GLY A 101 8.33 8.87 8.83
CA GLY A 101 9.23 9.10 7.71
C GLY A 101 9.42 7.89 6.78
N TYR A 102 8.60 6.84 6.89
CA TYR A 102 8.65 5.68 6.00
C TYR A 102 8.11 6.04 4.61
N PRO A 103 8.70 5.47 3.55
CA PRO A 103 8.18 5.65 2.20
C PRO A 103 6.93 4.81 2.02
N VAL A 104 5.78 5.47 1.88
CA VAL A 104 4.48 4.86 1.63
C VAL A 104 4.07 5.15 0.20
N ILE A 105 3.48 4.17 -0.47
CA ILE A 105 2.96 4.36 -1.83
C ILE A 105 1.93 5.48 -1.88
N GLY A 106 1.94 6.28 -2.93
CA GLY A 106 0.94 7.33 -3.16
C GLY A 106 -0.48 6.78 -3.26
N LEU A 107 -1.47 7.56 -2.80
CA LEU A 107 -2.88 7.14 -2.77
C LEU A 107 -3.38 6.62 -4.13
N PRO A 108 -3.10 7.26 -5.29
CA PRO A 108 -3.56 6.76 -6.58
C PRO A 108 -3.14 5.33 -6.87
N TYR A 109 -1.89 4.99 -6.57
CA TYR A 109 -1.34 3.67 -6.83
C TYR A 109 -1.78 2.62 -5.79
N LEU A 110 -2.00 3.03 -4.53
CA LEU A 110 -2.59 2.15 -3.52
C LEU A 110 -4.02 1.77 -3.89
N ILE A 111 -4.81 2.71 -4.41
CA ILE A 111 -6.15 2.44 -4.92
C ILE A 111 -6.10 1.47 -6.09
N LEU A 112 -5.23 1.68 -7.09
CA LEU A 112 -5.06 0.74 -8.21
C LEU A 112 -4.72 -0.68 -7.74
N LEU A 113 -3.78 -0.83 -6.81
CA LEU A 113 -3.41 -2.13 -6.24
C LEU A 113 -4.61 -2.83 -5.58
N LYS A 114 -5.37 -2.08 -4.78
CA LYS A 114 -6.51 -2.65 -4.03
C LYS A 114 -7.69 -2.98 -4.94
N MET A 115 -7.97 -2.16 -5.95
CA MET A 115 -9.01 -2.46 -6.94
C MET A 115 -8.65 -3.72 -7.73
N THR A 116 -7.38 -3.93 -8.06
CA THR A 116 -6.91 -5.15 -8.75
C THR A 116 -6.99 -6.39 -7.85
N ALA A 117 -6.69 -6.27 -6.55
CA ALA A 117 -6.70 -7.40 -5.61
C ALA A 117 -8.12 -7.91 -5.29
N GLN A 118 -9.12 -7.04 -5.30
CA GLN A 118 -10.57 -7.32 -5.19
C GLN A 118 -11.01 -8.16 -3.97
N ARG A 119 -10.23 -8.15 -2.88
CA ARG A 119 -10.63 -8.78 -1.62
C ARG A 119 -11.65 -7.90 -0.89
N ALA A 120 -12.54 -8.50 -0.09
CA ALA A 120 -13.54 -7.73 0.69
C ALA A 120 -12.90 -6.63 1.55
N GLN A 121 -11.77 -6.93 2.20
CA GLN A 121 -11.03 -5.95 2.99
C GLN A 121 -10.45 -4.81 2.12
N ASP A 122 -10.03 -5.09 0.90
CA ASP A 122 -9.51 -4.07 -0.02
C ASP A 122 -10.60 -3.08 -0.42
N TRP A 123 -11.81 -3.54 -0.67
CA TRP A 123 -12.96 -2.66 -0.94
C TRP A 123 -13.29 -1.77 0.25
N ALA A 124 -13.30 -2.33 1.47
CA ALA A 124 -13.53 -1.55 2.69
C ALA A 124 -12.47 -0.47 2.89
N ASP A 125 -11.20 -0.77 2.63
CA ASP A 125 -10.11 0.20 2.70
C ASP A 125 -10.26 1.28 1.62
N VAL A 126 -10.59 0.88 0.38
CA VAL A 126 -10.71 1.79 -0.76
C VAL A 126 -11.77 2.87 -0.52
N PHE A 127 -13.03 2.50 -0.25
CA PHE A 127 -14.05 3.53 -0.08
C PHE A 127 -13.83 4.37 1.17
N ARG A 128 -13.22 3.83 2.24
CA ARG A 128 -12.87 4.62 3.42
C ARG A 128 -11.76 5.65 3.12
N MET A 129 -10.70 5.26 2.43
CA MET A 129 -9.65 6.18 2.00
C MET A 129 -10.19 7.24 1.05
N LEU A 130 -11.00 6.86 0.06
CA LEU A 130 -11.61 7.79 -0.89
C LEU A 130 -12.59 8.75 -0.20
N GLY A 131 -13.33 8.28 0.81
CA GLY A 131 -14.22 9.12 1.61
C GLY A 131 -13.49 10.24 2.35
N LEU A 132 -12.31 9.95 2.87
CA LEU A 132 -11.46 10.88 3.63
C LEU A 132 -10.58 11.77 2.74
N ALA A 133 -10.34 11.37 1.49
CA ALA A 133 -9.47 12.09 0.56
C ALA A 133 -10.01 13.48 0.23
N SER A 134 -9.11 14.45 0.05
CA SER A 134 -9.42 15.78 -0.48
C SER A 134 -9.81 15.71 -1.95
N ASN A 135 -10.43 16.76 -2.47
CA ASN A 135 -10.77 16.84 -3.89
C ASN A 135 -9.52 16.74 -4.79
N ALA A 136 -8.40 17.37 -4.39
CA ALA A 136 -7.16 17.29 -5.14
C ALA A 136 -6.62 15.84 -5.18
N GLU A 137 -6.65 15.11 -4.07
CA GLU A 137 -6.26 13.69 -4.03
C GLU A 137 -7.19 12.82 -4.87
N LEU A 138 -8.51 13.10 -4.85
CA LEU A 138 -9.46 12.37 -5.71
C LEU A 138 -9.20 12.62 -7.19
N ASP A 139 -8.82 13.84 -7.58
CA ASP A 139 -8.48 14.15 -8.98
C ASP A 139 -7.21 13.41 -9.42
N GLU A 140 -6.21 13.29 -8.54
CA GLU A 140 -5.02 12.45 -8.80
C GLU A 140 -5.38 10.97 -8.95
N VAL A 141 -6.27 10.44 -8.10
CA VAL A 141 -6.76 9.05 -8.19
C VAL A 141 -7.49 8.83 -9.52
N ARG A 142 -8.41 9.74 -9.90
CA ARG A 142 -9.13 9.67 -11.17
C ARG A 142 -8.19 9.66 -12.37
N ALA A 143 -7.18 10.53 -12.35
CA ALA A 143 -6.18 10.62 -13.41
C ALA A 143 -5.37 9.32 -13.53
N ALA A 144 -4.98 8.72 -12.41
CA ALA A 144 -4.24 7.46 -12.40
C ALA A 144 -5.10 6.28 -12.89
N VAL A 145 -6.35 6.16 -12.43
CA VAL A 145 -7.26 5.10 -12.87
C VAL A 145 -7.59 5.27 -14.35
N ALA A 146 -7.90 6.47 -14.83
CA ALA A 146 -8.15 6.73 -16.25
C ALA A 146 -6.96 6.37 -17.14
N ARG A 147 -5.74 6.51 -16.63
CA ARG A 147 -4.51 6.20 -17.37
C ARG A 147 -4.15 4.72 -17.37
N TYR A 148 -4.29 4.04 -16.23
CA TYR A 148 -3.72 2.71 -16.03
C TYR A 148 -4.76 1.58 -15.93
N SER A 149 -6.02 1.91 -15.68
CA SER A 149 -7.15 0.98 -15.57
C SER A 149 -8.46 1.69 -15.95
N PRO A 150 -8.56 2.21 -17.20
CA PRO A 150 -9.70 3.04 -17.62
C PRO A 150 -11.05 2.32 -17.50
N GLU A 151 -11.07 0.99 -17.58
CA GLU A 151 -12.25 0.15 -17.38
C GLU A 151 -12.84 0.26 -15.97
N ASP A 152 -12.02 0.59 -14.97
CA ASP A 152 -12.44 0.72 -13.58
C ASP A 152 -12.95 2.13 -13.21
N SER A 153 -13.04 3.06 -14.18
CA SER A 153 -13.39 4.46 -13.91
C SER A 153 -14.81 4.64 -13.36
N GLU A 154 -15.79 3.86 -13.84
CA GLU A 154 -17.16 3.90 -13.32
C GLU A 154 -17.26 3.32 -11.90
N ASP A 155 -16.56 2.23 -11.65
CA ASP A 155 -16.47 1.62 -10.32
C ASP A 155 -15.82 2.57 -9.33
N LEU A 156 -14.75 3.27 -9.74
CA LEU A 156 -14.10 4.29 -8.93
C LEU A 156 -15.08 5.39 -8.47
N GLU A 157 -15.89 5.95 -9.40
CA GLU A 157 -16.86 7.00 -9.04
C GLU A 157 -17.93 6.48 -8.06
N SER A 158 -18.35 5.22 -8.23
CA SER A 158 -19.26 4.56 -7.29
C SER A 158 -18.64 4.43 -5.90
N LEU A 159 -17.37 4.05 -5.82
CA LEU A 159 -16.62 3.90 -4.56
C LEU A 159 -16.39 5.27 -3.88
N ILE A 160 -16.09 6.31 -4.65
CA ILE A 160 -15.98 7.68 -4.13
C ILE A 160 -17.31 8.12 -3.53
N PHE A 161 -18.42 7.90 -4.24
CA PHE A 161 -19.75 8.26 -3.75
C PHE A 161 -20.08 7.54 -2.44
N ILE A 162 -19.87 6.22 -2.37
CA ILE A 162 -20.11 5.42 -1.16
C ILE A 162 -19.23 5.92 -0.01
N GLY A 163 -17.95 6.13 -0.25
CA GLY A 163 -17.00 6.60 0.76
C GLY A 163 -17.37 7.97 1.32
N LYS A 164 -17.78 8.92 0.47
CA LYS A 164 -18.23 10.25 0.90
C LYS A 164 -19.52 10.15 1.73
N LYS A 165 -20.48 9.32 1.31
CA LYS A 165 -21.73 9.09 2.05
C LYS A 165 -21.47 8.47 3.43
N GLU A 166 -20.52 7.55 3.55
CA GLU A 166 -20.14 6.95 4.84
C GLU A 166 -19.62 8.00 5.84
N GLN A 167 -18.92 9.05 5.35
CA GLN A 167 -18.44 10.13 6.20
C GLN A 167 -19.54 11.11 6.65
N GLU A 168 -20.66 11.18 5.93
CA GLU A 168 -21.82 12.02 6.29
C GLU A 168 -22.68 11.41 7.42
N ILE A 169 -22.54 10.10 7.71
CA ILE A 169 -23.33 9.39 8.73
C ILE A 169 -22.71 9.70 10.11
N PRO A 170 -23.47 10.30 11.06
CA PRO A 170 -22.98 10.55 12.40
C PRO A 170 -22.55 9.26 13.12
N PRO A 171 -21.53 9.29 13.98
CA PRO A 171 -21.01 8.10 14.67
C PRO A 171 -22.06 7.37 15.53
N ASP A 172 -23.05 8.09 16.08
CA ASP A 172 -24.11 7.52 16.94
C ASP A 172 -25.16 6.68 16.19
N SER A 173 -25.19 6.70 14.85
CA SER A 173 -26.12 5.89 14.06
C SER A 173 -25.58 4.51 13.65
N LYS A 174 -24.36 4.16 14.08
CA LYS A 174 -23.69 2.89 13.72
C LYS A 174 -23.90 1.77 14.77
N GLU A 175 -24.61 2.07 15.88
CA GLU A 175 -25.03 1.08 16.88
C GLU A 175 -26.52 0.78 16.72
N GLY A 176 -26.87 -0.13 15.82
CA GLY A 176 -28.21 -0.65 15.62
C GLY A 176 -28.15 -2.08 15.11
#